data_9c9c60be6075df68d8525ead6752841e
#
_entry.id   9c9c60be6075df68d8525ead6752841e
#
_cell.length_a   1.000
_cell.length_b   1.000
_cell.length_c   1.000
_cell.angle_alpha   90.00
_cell.angle_beta   90.00
_cell.angle_gamma   90.00
#
_symmetry.space_group_name_H-M   'P 1'
#
loop_
_entity.id
_entity.type
_entity.pdbx_description
1 polymer ?
#
loop_
_entity_poly.entity_id
_entity_poly.type
_entity_poly.pdbx_seq_one_letter_code
_entity_poly.pdbx_strand_id
1 'polypeptide(L)'
;AAVTRQFFLDDVTDSVGQVFLGHALQCARCHDHKFDPVPTRDYYSMQAVFANTQFAEVNAAFQSGENTDGFETHKKYHELRNDENKRMLGGLPKERVTPNDFGRERLGRKWSTLFRWGLDRYRPIAFTVYNGKTRFQKNVASRQQKPASDLSTKTTPEKTAILTGGDLFSPADPVEPGALSVVGLKADIPKEANGRRTALAKWITHKGNPLTARVMVNRIWQYHFGRGL
;
A
#
# COMPACT_ATOMS: atom_id res chain seq x y z
N ALA A 1 -9.05 -0.38 -12.45
CA ALA A 1 -8.37 0.64 -11.66
C ALA A 1 -9.15 1.01 -10.39
N ALA A 2 -10.44 1.41 -10.50
CA ALA A 2 -11.27 1.73 -9.31
C ALA A 2 -11.43 0.51 -8.39
N VAL A 3 -11.75 -0.65 -8.95
CA VAL A 3 -11.88 -1.92 -8.21
C VAL A 3 -10.59 -2.28 -7.46
N THR A 4 -9.42 -2.16 -8.11
CA THR A 4 -8.12 -2.43 -7.49
C THR A 4 -7.83 -1.45 -6.34
N ARG A 5 -8.23 -0.18 -6.50
CA ARG A 5 -8.12 0.82 -5.43
C ARG A 5 -9.02 0.48 -4.25
N GLN A 6 -10.26 0.06 -4.52
CA GLN A 6 -11.18 -0.35 -3.47
C GLN A 6 -10.65 -1.54 -2.69
N PHE A 7 -10.13 -2.58 -3.35
CA PHE A 7 -9.51 -3.71 -2.67
C PHE A 7 -8.35 -3.28 -1.77
N PHE A 8 -7.49 -2.38 -2.24
CA PHE A 8 -6.43 -1.84 -1.38
C PHE A 8 -6.99 -1.13 -0.13
N LEU A 9 -8.04 -0.33 -0.27
CA LEU A 9 -8.65 0.36 0.86
C LEU A 9 -9.33 -0.62 1.82
N ASP A 10 -9.99 -1.64 1.29
CA ASP A 10 -10.61 -2.71 2.07
C ASP A 10 -9.54 -3.47 2.87
N ASP A 11 -8.46 -3.89 2.21
CA ASP A 11 -7.36 -4.65 2.83
C ASP A 11 -6.68 -3.85 3.95
N VAL A 12 -6.38 -2.57 3.74
CA VAL A 12 -5.75 -1.72 4.75
C VAL A 12 -6.68 -1.51 5.95
N THR A 13 -7.96 -1.25 5.70
CA THR A 13 -8.96 -1.01 6.75
C THR A 13 -9.13 -2.26 7.61
N ASP A 14 -9.32 -3.41 6.97
CA ASP A 14 -9.48 -4.70 7.66
C ASP A 14 -8.21 -5.11 8.40
N SER A 15 -7.03 -4.93 7.78
CA SER A 15 -5.75 -5.22 8.44
C SER A 15 -5.55 -4.39 9.71
N VAL A 16 -5.88 -3.10 9.69
CA VAL A 16 -5.79 -2.25 10.89
C VAL A 16 -6.77 -2.71 11.96
N GLY A 17 -8.00 -3.07 11.58
CA GLY A 17 -9.00 -3.64 12.48
C GLY A 17 -8.52 -4.92 13.14
N GLN A 18 -8.08 -5.89 12.36
CA GLN A 18 -7.60 -7.18 12.87
C GLN A 18 -6.33 -7.05 13.72
N VAL A 19 -5.35 -6.26 13.25
CA VAL A 19 -4.04 -6.18 13.90
C VAL A 19 -4.11 -5.44 15.22
N PHE A 20 -4.83 -4.33 15.29
CA PHE A 20 -4.79 -3.46 16.46
C PHE A 20 -6.05 -3.51 17.31
N LEU A 21 -7.19 -3.79 16.70
CA LEU A 21 -8.49 -3.74 17.39
C LEU A 21 -9.12 -5.13 17.62
N GLY A 22 -8.56 -6.18 17.00
CA GLY A 22 -9.03 -7.55 17.15
C GLY A 22 -10.35 -7.86 16.44
N HIS A 23 -10.77 -7.00 15.52
CA HIS A 23 -12.03 -7.13 14.78
C HIS A 23 -11.78 -7.28 13.28
N ALA A 24 -12.43 -8.27 12.67
CA ALA A 24 -12.51 -8.41 11.22
C ALA A 24 -13.57 -7.45 10.68
N LEU A 25 -13.16 -6.24 10.36
CA LEU A 25 -14.06 -5.15 9.96
C LEU A 25 -14.72 -5.38 8.61
N GLN A 26 -14.19 -6.28 7.79
CA GLN A 26 -14.64 -6.53 6.42
C GLN A 26 -16.14 -6.91 6.34
N CYS A 27 -16.71 -7.54 7.36
CA CYS A 27 -18.13 -7.84 7.40
C CYS A 27 -18.98 -6.56 7.39
N ALA A 28 -18.51 -5.50 8.05
CA ALA A 28 -19.19 -4.21 8.10
C ALA A 28 -19.14 -3.41 6.78
N ARG A 29 -18.45 -3.92 5.76
CA ARG A 29 -18.43 -3.33 4.42
C ARG A 29 -19.80 -3.37 3.71
N CYS A 30 -20.58 -4.43 3.90
CA CYS A 30 -21.83 -4.64 3.18
C CYS A 30 -23.08 -4.37 4.01
N HIS A 31 -23.01 -4.58 5.31
CA HIS A 31 -24.09 -4.43 6.30
C HIS A 31 -23.48 -4.20 7.68
N ASP A 32 -24.23 -3.74 8.64
CA ASP A 32 -23.74 -3.63 10.01
C ASP A 32 -23.21 -4.98 10.50
N HIS A 33 -22.09 -4.98 11.22
CA HIS A 33 -21.42 -6.21 11.63
C HIS A 33 -22.38 -7.09 12.46
N LYS A 34 -22.46 -8.37 12.10
CA LYS A 34 -23.48 -9.28 12.69
C LYS A 34 -23.30 -9.51 14.18
N PHE A 35 -22.08 -9.60 14.65
CA PHE A 35 -21.75 -10.01 16.02
C PHE A 35 -21.19 -8.87 16.87
N ASP A 36 -20.45 -7.96 16.25
CA ASP A 36 -19.82 -6.83 16.92
C ASP A 36 -20.61 -5.55 16.64
N PRO A 37 -20.70 -4.62 17.57
CA PRO A 37 -21.45 -3.37 17.40
C PRO A 37 -20.68 -2.36 16.50
N VAL A 38 -20.36 -2.78 15.29
CA VAL A 38 -19.65 -1.99 14.28
C VAL A 38 -20.59 -1.68 13.12
N PRO A 39 -21.12 -0.47 13.04
CA PRO A 39 -21.96 -0.05 11.90
C PRO A 39 -21.14 0.03 10.61
N THR A 40 -21.82 -0.20 9.48
CA THR A 40 -21.25 0.02 8.13
C THR A 40 -20.65 1.43 7.98
N ARG A 41 -21.28 2.44 8.59
CA ARG A 41 -20.75 3.82 8.59
C ARG A 41 -19.35 3.92 9.22
N ASP A 42 -19.10 3.22 10.32
CA ASP A 42 -17.79 3.23 10.98
C ASP A 42 -16.71 2.59 10.12
N TYR A 43 -17.05 1.51 9.42
CA TYR A 43 -16.14 0.87 8.44
C TYR A 43 -15.67 1.88 7.39
N TYR A 44 -16.62 2.58 6.73
CA TYR A 44 -16.28 3.56 5.70
C TYR A 44 -15.65 4.83 6.27
N SER A 45 -15.94 5.21 7.51
CA SER A 45 -15.26 6.30 8.19
C SER A 45 -13.78 5.96 8.47
N MET A 46 -13.49 4.73 8.90
CA MET A 46 -12.10 4.26 9.00
C MET A 46 -11.42 4.16 7.64
N GLN A 47 -12.11 3.67 6.61
CA GLN A 47 -11.58 3.63 5.24
C GLN A 47 -11.24 5.03 4.72
N ALA A 48 -12.04 6.04 5.05
CA ALA A 48 -11.78 7.43 4.66
C ALA A 48 -10.47 8.00 5.22
N VAL A 49 -9.95 7.44 6.31
CA VAL A 49 -8.63 7.81 6.83
C VAL A 49 -7.53 7.48 5.83
N PHE A 50 -7.70 6.39 5.07
CA PHE A 50 -6.73 5.86 4.11
C PHE A 50 -6.99 6.29 2.66
N ALA A 51 -8.06 7.05 2.39
CA ALA A 51 -8.50 7.42 1.04
C ALA A 51 -7.38 8.07 0.19
N ASN A 52 -6.51 8.88 0.79
CA ASN A 52 -5.38 9.51 0.12
C ASN A 52 -4.05 8.75 0.26
N THR A 53 -4.03 7.56 0.85
CA THR A 53 -2.80 6.80 1.07
C THR A 53 -2.27 6.25 -0.24
N GLN A 54 -1.02 6.56 -0.56
CA GLN A 54 -0.29 6.09 -1.74
C GLN A 54 1.07 5.55 -1.30
N PHE A 55 1.62 4.64 -2.11
CA PHE A 55 2.96 4.12 -1.92
C PHE A 55 3.96 4.86 -2.81
N ALA A 56 5.17 5.03 -2.33
CA ALA A 56 6.29 5.58 -3.09
C ALA A 56 7.61 4.96 -2.66
N GLU A 57 8.57 4.99 -3.55
CA GLU A 57 9.98 4.80 -3.25
C GLU A 57 10.62 6.19 -3.15
N VAL A 58 11.40 6.41 -2.11
CA VAL A 58 12.16 7.65 -1.88
C VAL A 58 13.63 7.34 -1.77
N ASN A 59 14.48 8.28 -2.16
CA ASN A 59 15.90 8.16 -1.88
C ASN A 59 16.12 8.21 -0.37
N ALA A 60 16.85 7.23 0.15
CA ALA A 60 17.20 7.13 1.56
C ALA A 60 18.64 6.58 1.65
N ALA A 61 19.49 7.22 2.42
CA ALA A 61 20.85 6.70 2.61
C ALA A 61 20.80 5.32 3.27
N PHE A 62 21.74 4.46 2.92
CA PHE A 62 21.93 3.20 3.64
C PHE A 62 22.27 3.48 5.10
N GLN A 63 21.71 2.69 6.00
CA GLN A 63 22.01 2.78 7.42
C GLN A 63 23.38 2.15 7.69
N SER A 64 24.07 2.60 8.75
CA SER A 64 25.39 2.12 9.11
C SER A 64 25.48 0.62 9.44
N GLY A 65 24.34 0.00 9.77
CA GLY A 65 24.27 -1.44 10.03
C GLY A 65 23.90 -2.30 8.80
N GLU A 66 23.64 -1.69 7.64
CA GLU A 66 23.32 -2.43 6.42
C GLU A 66 24.59 -2.99 5.77
N ASN A 67 24.52 -4.25 5.36
CA ASN A 67 25.63 -4.86 4.63
C ASN A 67 25.60 -4.41 3.16
N THR A 68 26.55 -3.55 2.81
CA THR A 68 26.76 -3.05 1.45
C THR A 68 28.01 -3.63 0.79
N ASP A 69 28.62 -4.66 1.37
CA ASP A 69 29.83 -5.28 0.85
C ASP A 69 29.61 -5.82 -0.57
N GLY A 70 30.53 -5.48 -1.45
CA GLY A 70 30.48 -5.90 -2.85
C GLY A 70 29.43 -5.19 -3.72
N PHE A 71 28.63 -4.24 -3.20
CA PHE A 71 27.58 -3.55 -3.96
C PHE A 71 28.11 -2.88 -5.22
N GLU A 72 29.24 -2.19 -5.17
CA GLU A 72 29.84 -1.51 -6.33
C GLU A 72 30.24 -2.51 -7.43
N THR A 73 30.85 -3.63 -7.05
CA THR A 73 31.25 -4.67 -8.00
C THR A 73 30.05 -5.33 -8.65
N HIS A 74 29.05 -5.69 -7.86
CA HIS A 74 27.82 -6.33 -8.35
C HIS A 74 26.99 -5.36 -9.20
N LYS A 75 26.89 -4.10 -8.80
CA LYS A 75 26.22 -3.05 -9.57
C LYS A 75 26.88 -2.89 -10.93
N LYS A 76 28.21 -2.77 -10.97
CA LYS A 76 28.96 -2.67 -12.23
C LYS A 76 28.72 -3.87 -13.14
N TYR A 77 28.67 -5.07 -12.60
CA TYR A 77 28.31 -6.28 -13.37
C TYR A 77 26.92 -6.16 -14.00
N HIS A 78 25.91 -5.77 -13.22
CA HIS A 78 24.53 -5.62 -13.74
C HIS A 78 24.41 -4.49 -14.77
N GLU A 79 25.17 -3.41 -14.60
CA GLU A 79 25.23 -2.30 -15.57
C GLU A 79 25.80 -2.79 -16.90
N LEU A 80 26.93 -3.49 -16.88
CA LEU A 80 27.55 -4.05 -18.08
C LEU A 80 26.62 -5.02 -18.80
N ARG A 81 25.96 -5.93 -18.08
CA ARG A 81 25.01 -6.88 -18.67
C ARG A 81 23.78 -6.17 -19.26
N ASN A 82 23.29 -5.13 -18.59
CA ASN A 82 22.19 -4.33 -19.13
C ASN A 82 22.57 -3.60 -20.42
N ASP A 83 23.78 -3.08 -20.51
CA ASP A 83 24.27 -2.38 -21.69
C ASP A 83 24.58 -3.33 -22.87
N GLU A 84 25.07 -4.53 -22.60
CA GLU A 84 25.17 -5.60 -23.60
C GLU A 84 23.79 -5.97 -24.15
N ASN A 85 22.80 -6.11 -23.30
CA ASN A 85 21.43 -6.43 -23.68
C ASN A 85 20.79 -5.30 -24.50
N LYS A 86 21.03 -4.04 -24.14
CA LYS A 86 20.57 -2.88 -24.93
C LYS A 86 21.21 -2.86 -26.32
N ARG A 87 22.51 -3.16 -26.42
CA ARG A 87 23.22 -3.23 -27.72
C ARG A 87 22.63 -4.36 -28.58
N MET A 88 22.38 -5.52 -28.00
CA MET A 88 21.74 -6.65 -28.68
C MET A 88 20.35 -6.28 -29.21
N LEU A 89 19.52 -5.62 -28.39
CA LEU A 89 18.18 -5.17 -28.81
C LEU A 89 18.24 -4.08 -29.89
N GLY A 90 19.19 -3.14 -29.78
CA GLY A 90 19.40 -2.08 -30.78
C GLY A 90 19.91 -2.58 -32.11
N GLY A 91 20.60 -3.73 -32.14
CA GLY A 91 21.07 -4.40 -33.35
C GLY A 91 20.04 -5.27 -34.06
N LEU A 92 18.81 -5.40 -33.53
CA LEU A 92 17.75 -6.14 -34.20
C LEU A 92 17.20 -5.37 -35.42
N PRO A 93 16.85 -6.05 -36.52
CA PRO A 93 16.18 -5.42 -37.64
C PRO A 93 14.92 -4.66 -37.23
N LYS A 94 14.58 -3.57 -37.94
CA LYS A 94 13.32 -2.83 -37.65
C LYS A 94 12.10 -3.74 -37.85
N GLU A 95 12.11 -4.52 -38.91
CA GLU A 95 11.11 -5.54 -39.15
C GLU A 95 11.64 -6.89 -38.67
N ARG A 96 10.88 -7.56 -37.78
CA ARG A 96 11.18 -8.88 -37.24
C ARG A 96 10.64 -9.90 -38.25
N VAL A 97 11.52 -10.56 -38.98
CA VAL A 97 11.10 -11.49 -40.07
C VAL A 97 11.34 -12.92 -39.64
N THR A 98 12.36 -13.19 -38.84
CA THR A 98 12.73 -14.56 -38.49
C THR A 98 12.30 -14.92 -37.04
N PRO A 99 12.03 -16.23 -36.79
CA PRO A 99 11.78 -16.71 -35.44
C PRO A 99 12.89 -16.33 -34.44
N ASN A 100 14.14 -16.24 -34.93
CA ASN A 100 15.29 -15.84 -34.12
C ASN A 100 15.20 -14.36 -33.69
N ASP A 101 14.76 -13.45 -34.56
CA ASP A 101 14.57 -12.05 -34.24
C ASP A 101 13.51 -11.86 -33.16
N PHE A 102 12.39 -12.55 -33.29
CA PHE A 102 11.33 -12.55 -32.25
C PHE A 102 11.82 -13.13 -30.92
N GLY A 103 12.57 -14.25 -30.99
CA GLY A 103 13.15 -14.88 -29.81
C GLY A 103 14.11 -13.94 -29.07
N ARG A 104 15.03 -13.30 -29.80
CA ARG A 104 16.00 -12.33 -29.24
C ARG A 104 15.29 -11.11 -28.67
N GLU A 105 14.30 -10.57 -29.35
CA GLU A 105 13.52 -9.44 -28.82
C GLU A 105 12.81 -9.81 -27.52
N ARG A 106 12.12 -10.94 -27.47
CA ARG A 106 11.39 -11.41 -26.30
C ARG A 106 12.33 -11.63 -25.09
N LEU A 107 13.47 -12.29 -25.34
CA LEU A 107 14.49 -12.50 -24.30
C LEU A 107 15.10 -11.18 -23.86
N GLY A 108 15.45 -10.30 -24.78
CA GLY A 108 16.03 -9.00 -24.45
C GLY A 108 15.10 -8.12 -23.63
N ARG A 109 13.81 -8.11 -23.93
CA ARG A 109 12.81 -7.40 -23.12
C ARG A 109 12.70 -7.98 -21.70
N LYS A 110 12.72 -9.32 -21.57
CA LYS A 110 12.76 -9.99 -20.26
C LYS A 110 14.02 -9.62 -19.47
N TRP A 111 15.19 -9.70 -20.09
CA TRP A 111 16.47 -9.38 -19.47
C TRP A 111 16.56 -7.90 -19.08
N SER A 112 16.06 -6.98 -19.90
CA SER A 112 15.99 -5.55 -19.52
C SER A 112 15.23 -5.32 -18.22
N THR A 113 14.17 -6.07 -18.00
CA THR A 113 13.39 -6.00 -16.77
C THR A 113 14.16 -6.56 -15.57
N LEU A 114 14.77 -7.76 -15.75
CA LEU A 114 15.53 -8.42 -14.68
C LEU A 114 16.78 -7.63 -14.27
N PHE A 115 17.52 -7.06 -15.23
CA PHE A 115 18.70 -6.25 -14.92
C PHE A 115 18.31 -4.96 -14.19
N ARG A 116 17.19 -4.36 -14.54
CA ARG A 116 16.67 -3.18 -13.84
C ARG A 116 16.33 -3.50 -12.38
N TRP A 117 15.63 -4.60 -12.14
CA TRP A 117 15.35 -5.05 -10.78
C TRP A 117 16.62 -5.42 -10.00
N GLY A 118 17.61 -5.99 -10.69
CA GLY A 118 18.92 -6.24 -10.10
C GLY A 118 19.64 -4.97 -9.67
N LEU A 119 19.55 -3.90 -10.50
CA LEU A 119 20.15 -2.60 -10.18
C LEU A 119 19.43 -1.85 -9.05
N ASP A 120 18.10 -2.03 -8.90
CA ASP A 120 17.35 -1.40 -7.81
C ASP A 120 17.84 -1.86 -6.42
N ARG A 121 18.42 -3.06 -6.33
CA ARG A 121 19.03 -3.61 -5.11
C ARG A 121 20.20 -2.77 -4.55
N TYR A 122 20.89 -2.05 -5.42
CA TYR A 122 22.08 -1.24 -5.09
C TYR A 122 21.77 0.24 -4.98
N ARG A 123 20.51 0.60 -5.02
CA ARG A 123 20.06 1.98 -4.86
C ARG A 123 19.66 2.25 -3.42
N PRO A 124 20.11 3.38 -2.84
CA PRO A 124 19.68 3.78 -1.50
C PRO A 124 18.24 4.31 -1.57
N ILE A 125 17.28 3.40 -1.52
CA ILE A 125 15.85 3.69 -1.59
C ILE A 125 15.10 3.09 -0.42
N ALA A 126 14.10 3.78 0.08
CA ALA A 126 13.16 3.25 1.06
C ALA A 126 11.73 3.26 0.49
N PHE A 127 11.00 2.19 0.77
CA PHE A 127 9.57 2.14 0.50
C PHE A 127 8.82 2.95 1.55
N THR A 128 7.95 3.84 1.13
CA THR A 128 7.21 4.74 2.01
C THR A 128 5.75 4.91 1.60
N VAL A 129 4.98 5.47 2.50
CA VAL A 129 3.60 5.88 2.26
C VAL A 129 3.46 7.40 2.38
N TYR A 130 2.70 7.99 1.49
CA TYR A 130 2.43 9.43 1.49
C TYR A 130 0.95 9.72 1.23
N ASN A 131 0.53 10.96 1.43
CA ASN A 131 -0.79 11.41 1.03
C ASN A 131 -0.72 11.93 -0.40
N GLY A 132 -1.43 11.28 -1.31
CA GLY A 132 -1.42 11.61 -2.72
C GLY A 132 -2.79 11.40 -3.36
N LYS A 133 -2.91 11.90 -4.58
CA LYS A 133 -4.09 11.63 -5.39
C LYS A 133 -4.02 10.23 -5.95
N THR A 134 -5.13 9.50 -5.94
CA THR A 134 -5.21 8.16 -6.54
C THR A 134 -4.84 8.24 -8.02
N ARG A 135 -3.85 7.44 -8.40
CA ARG A 135 -3.36 7.36 -9.79
C ARG A 135 -3.94 6.13 -10.46
N PHE A 136 -4.73 6.35 -11.50
CA PHE A 136 -5.24 5.29 -12.34
C PHE A 136 -4.22 4.99 -13.44
N GLN A 137 -3.60 3.82 -13.40
CA GLN A 137 -2.72 3.39 -14.48
C GLN A 137 -3.56 2.99 -15.69
N LYS A 138 -3.28 3.62 -16.83
CA LYS A 138 -3.95 3.31 -18.10
C LYS A 138 -3.49 1.98 -18.72
N ASN A 139 -2.33 1.48 -18.30
CA ASN A 139 -1.73 0.28 -18.87
C ASN A 139 -1.21 -0.67 -17.79
N VAL A 140 -1.79 -1.85 -17.69
CA VAL A 140 -1.46 -2.90 -16.70
C VAL A 140 -0.05 -3.48 -16.91
N ALA A 141 0.53 -3.33 -18.11
CA ALA A 141 1.89 -3.80 -18.41
C ALA A 141 2.98 -2.95 -17.76
N SER A 142 2.67 -1.74 -17.34
CA SER A 142 3.61 -0.86 -16.64
C SER A 142 3.57 -1.13 -15.13
N ARG A 143 4.28 -2.15 -14.68
CA ARG A 143 4.43 -2.48 -13.24
C ARG A 143 5.35 -1.52 -12.47
N GLN A 144 5.90 -0.52 -13.14
CA GLN A 144 6.75 0.48 -12.48
C GLN A 144 5.89 1.59 -11.90
N GLN A 145 5.79 1.60 -10.59
CA GLN A 145 5.50 2.85 -9.90
C GLN A 145 6.73 3.73 -10.07
N LYS A 146 6.61 4.77 -10.89
CA LYS A 146 7.64 5.82 -10.86
C LYS A 146 7.67 6.39 -9.46
N PRO A 147 8.85 6.59 -8.85
CA PRO A 147 8.94 7.35 -7.61
C PRO A 147 8.13 8.62 -7.75
N ALA A 148 7.33 8.95 -6.76
CA ALA A 148 6.65 10.23 -6.77
C ALA A 148 7.76 11.29 -6.70
N SER A 149 7.91 12.08 -7.75
CA SER A 149 8.87 13.19 -7.80
C SER A 149 8.51 14.29 -6.80
N ASP A 150 7.25 14.30 -6.37
CA ASP A 150 6.73 15.25 -5.40
C ASP A 150 5.83 14.48 -4.42
N LEU A 151 6.30 14.34 -3.19
CA LEU A 151 5.55 13.83 -2.04
C LEU A 151 4.80 14.95 -1.33
N SER A 152 4.48 16.04 -2.06
CA SER A 152 3.88 17.21 -1.48
C SER A 152 2.63 16.84 -0.68
N THR A 153 2.55 17.43 0.50
CA THR A 153 1.48 17.22 1.46
C THR A 153 0.19 17.95 1.09
N LYS A 154 0.23 18.77 0.02
CA LYS A 154 -0.94 19.53 -0.46
C LYS A 154 -1.78 18.66 -1.40
N THR A 155 -2.61 17.82 -0.83
CA THR A 155 -3.50 16.95 -1.59
C THR A 155 -4.94 17.21 -1.18
N THR A 156 -5.82 17.36 -2.17
CA THR A 156 -7.27 17.45 -1.94
C THR A 156 -7.76 16.14 -1.34
N PRO A 157 -8.54 16.17 -0.25
CA PRO A 157 -9.13 14.97 0.33
C PRO A 157 -9.98 14.21 -0.70
N GLU A 158 -9.72 12.92 -0.85
CA GLU A 158 -10.60 12.04 -1.63
C GLU A 158 -11.86 11.77 -0.82
N LYS A 159 -13.01 11.90 -1.49
CA LYS A 159 -14.33 11.64 -0.89
C LYS A 159 -14.55 10.14 -0.74
N THR A 160 -15.08 9.74 0.39
CA THR A 160 -15.49 8.37 0.68
C THR A 160 -17.00 8.36 0.95
N ALA A 161 -17.69 7.35 0.48
CA ALA A 161 -19.10 7.14 0.72
C ALA A 161 -19.35 5.70 1.16
N ILE A 162 -20.45 5.46 1.83
CA ILE A 162 -20.96 4.12 2.07
C ILE A 162 -21.30 3.49 0.72
N LEU A 163 -20.91 2.26 0.51
CA LEU A 163 -21.24 1.48 -0.68
C LEU A 163 -22.40 0.55 -0.35
N THR A 164 -23.53 0.72 -1.00
CA THR A 164 -24.72 -0.11 -0.77
C THR A 164 -24.42 -1.58 -1.04
N GLY A 165 -24.55 -2.44 -0.03
CA GLY A 165 -24.18 -3.85 -0.14
C GLY A 165 -22.72 -4.09 -0.47
N GLY A 166 -21.85 -3.09 -0.29
CA GLY A 166 -20.44 -3.15 -0.68
C GLY A 166 -20.15 -2.96 -2.17
N ASP A 167 -21.16 -2.58 -2.97
CA ASP A 167 -20.98 -2.39 -4.40
C ASP A 167 -20.36 -1.04 -4.71
N LEU A 168 -19.17 -1.07 -5.34
CA LEU A 168 -18.41 0.11 -5.72
C LEU A 168 -19.20 1.09 -6.64
N PHE A 169 -20.14 0.58 -7.40
CA PHE A 169 -20.93 1.35 -8.36
C PHE A 169 -22.24 1.90 -7.77
N SER A 170 -22.50 1.60 -6.49
CA SER A 170 -23.71 2.02 -5.77
C SER A 170 -23.36 2.86 -4.52
N PRO A 171 -22.69 4.02 -4.68
CA PRO A 171 -22.37 4.90 -3.56
C PRO A 171 -23.64 5.51 -2.97
N ALA A 172 -23.72 5.51 -1.65
CA ALA A 172 -24.78 6.12 -0.86
C ALA A 172 -24.25 7.36 -0.12
N ASP A 173 -24.55 7.50 1.16
CA ASP A 173 -24.19 8.68 1.95
C ASP A 173 -22.66 8.88 2.04
N PRO A 174 -22.19 10.12 1.90
CA PRO A 174 -20.80 10.45 2.14
C PRO A 174 -20.46 10.26 3.64
N VAL A 175 -19.20 9.91 3.91
CA VAL A 175 -18.69 9.79 5.25
C VAL A 175 -17.45 10.65 5.46
N GLU A 176 -17.29 11.15 6.67
CA GLU A 176 -16.09 11.82 7.13
C GLU A 176 -15.10 10.77 7.71
N PRO A 177 -13.79 11.06 7.69
CA PRO A 177 -12.81 10.17 8.30
C PRO A 177 -13.05 10.07 9.82
N GLY A 178 -13.07 8.85 10.33
CA GLY A 178 -13.41 8.56 11.72
C GLY A 178 -12.78 7.26 12.23
N ALA A 179 -13.12 6.88 13.44
CA ALA A 179 -12.77 5.61 14.06
C ALA A 179 -14.03 4.92 14.57
N LEU A 180 -13.89 3.73 15.17
CA LEU A 180 -15.02 2.93 15.64
C LEU A 180 -15.76 3.65 16.77
N SER A 181 -17.04 3.95 16.57
CA SER A 181 -17.91 4.64 17.54
C SER A 181 -18.14 3.82 18.81
N VAL A 182 -18.14 2.50 18.68
CA VAL A 182 -18.36 1.56 19.80
C VAL A 182 -17.35 1.70 20.94
N VAL A 183 -16.14 2.19 20.64
CA VAL A 183 -15.12 2.41 21.68
C VAL A 183 -15.48 3.55 22.65
N GLY A 184 -16.38 4.44 22.24
CA GLY A 184 -16.79 5.59 23.03
C GLY A 184 -15.69 6.67 23.19
N LEU A 185 -14.55 6.48 22.56
CA LEU A 185 -13.43 7.42 22.55
C LEU A 185 -13.45 8.25 21.28
N LYS A 186 -13.57 9.56 21.39
CA LYS A 186 -13.54 10.45 20.25
C LYS A 186 -12.19 10.42 19.56
N ALA A 187 -12.22 10.24 18.24
CA ALA A 187 -11.04 10.35 17.38
C ALA A 187 -11.05 11.73 16.70
N ASP A 188 -10.09 12.59 17.05
CA ASP A 188 -9.94 13.89 16.39
C ASP A 188 -9.18 13.75 15.08
N ILE A 189 -9.84 13.16 14.08
CA ILE A 189 -9.26 12.93 12.76
C ILE A 189 -9.56 14.14 11.86
N PRO A 190 -8.53 14.78 11.29
CA PRO A 190 -8.71 15.96 10.47
C PRO A 190 -9.47 15.65 9.16
N LYS A 191 -10.24 16.63 8.67
CA LYS A 191 -10.93 16.53 7.38
C LYS A 191 -9.97 16.63 6.20
N GLU A 192 -8.84 17.32 6.38
CA GLU A 192 -7.74 17.41 5.43
C GLU A 192 -7.07 16.05 5.23
N ALA A 193 -6.48 15.82 4.06
CA ALA A 193 -5.81 14.55 3.77
C ALA A 193 -4.62 14.28 4.72
N ASN A 194 -3.98 15.35 5.20
CA ASN A 194 -2.84 15.24 6.07
C ASN A 194 -3.23 15.01 7.53
N GLY A 195 -2.42 14.21 8.22
CA GLY A 195 -2.60 13.94 9.64
C GLY A 195 -3.63 12.86 9.96
N ARG A 196 -4.48 12.41 9.02
CA ARG A 196 -5.52 11.40 9.29
C ARG A 196 -4.95 10.13 9.89
N ARG A 197 -3.93 9.52 9.25
CA ARG A 197 -3.29 8.29 9.74
C ARG A 197 -2.62 8.48 11.09
N THR A 198 -1.97 9.63 11.30
CA THR A 198 -1.37 9.97 12.60
C THR A 198 -2.42 10.11 13.70
N ALA A 199 -3.55 10.76 13.39
CA ALA A 199 -4.65 10.90 14.34
C ALA A 199 -5.29 9.54 14.67
N LEU A 200 -5.49 8.67 13.68
CA LEU A 200 -5.95 7.30 13.89
C LEU A 200 -4.95 6.51 14.76
N ALA A 201 -3.65 6.61 14.47
CA ALA A 201 -2.62 5.95 15.27
C ALA A 201 -2.63 6.41 16.73
N LYS A 202 -2.80 7.72 16.99
CA LYS A 202 -2.96 8.26 18.35
C LYS A 202 -4.21 7.74 19.03
N TRP A 203 -5.32 7.59 18.31
CA TRP A 203 -6.55 7.01 18.85
C TRP A 203 -6.37 5.52 19.17
N ILE A 204 -5.75 4.74 18.29
CA ILE A 204 -5.43 3.32 18.51
C ILE A 204 -4.57 3.15 19.77
N THR A 205 -3.54 3.98 19.96
CA THR A 205 -2.59 3.88 21.07
C THR A 205 -3.03 4.64 22.32
N HIS A 206 -4.20 5.26 22.29
CA HIS A 206 -4.70 6.03 23.42
C HIS A 206 -4.99 5.13 24.63
N LYS A 207 -4.62 5.57 25.84
CA LYS A 207 -4.82 4.80 27.08
C LYS A 207 -6.28 4.44 27.35
N GLY A 208 -7.22 5.27 26.89
CA GLY A 208 -8.66 5.02 26.98
C GLY A 208 -9.20 4.06 25.93
N ASN A 209 -8.38 3.58 24.98
CA ASN A 209 -8.81 2.57 24.02
C ASN A 209 -8.56 1.17 24.59
N PRO A 210 -9.61 0.44 25.00
CA PRO A 210 -9.44 -0.87 25.63
C PRO A 210 -9.05 -1.98 24.64
N LEU A 211 -9.34 -1.81 23.34
CA LEU A 211 -9.20 -2.86 22.35
C LEU A 211 -7.73 -3.19 22.11
N THR A 212 -6.91 -2.20 21.84
CA THR A 212 -5.49 -2.39 21.49
C THR A 212 -4.73 -3.11 22.60
N ALA A 213 -4.90 -2.68 23.85
CA ALA A 213 -4.25 -3.34 24.99
C ALA A 213 -4.70 -4.78 25.16
N ARG A 214 -6.00 -5.06 25.04
CA ARG A 214 -6.56 -6.41 25.13
C ARG A 214 -6.03 -7.34 24.03
N VAL A 215 -5.98 -6.85 22.78
CA VAL A 215 -5.44 -7.60 21.65
C VAL A 215 -3.98 -7.97 21.88
N MET A 216 -3.16 -7.01 22.30
CA MET A 216 -1.74 -7.25 22.58
C MET A 216 -1.52 -8.26 23.71
N VAL A 217 -2.21 -8.12 24.82
CA VAL A 217 -2.12 -9.04 25.95
C VAL A 217 -2.54 -10.45 25.53
N ASN A 218 -3.68 -10.56 24.83
CA ASN A 218 -4.18 -11.86 24.37
C ASN A 218 -3.18 -12.55 23.41
N ARG A 219 -2.55 -11.81 22.48
CA ARG A 219 -1.55 -12.36 21.58
C ARG A 219 -0.28 -12.80 22.29
N ILE A 220 0.25 -11.98 23.20
CA ILE A 220 1.41 -12.34 24.03
C ILE A 220 1.08 -13.60 24.82
N TRP A 221 -0.08 -13.67 25.44
CA TRP A 221 -0.54 -14.83 26.16
C TRP A 221 -0.61 -16.07 25.26
N GLN A 222 -1.23 -15.95 24.09
CA GLN A 222 -1.33 -17.03 23.11
C GLN A 222 0.04 -17.57 22.67
N TYR A 223 1.02 -16.68 22.43
CA TYR A 223 2.36 -17.10 22.07
C TYR A 223 3.09 -17.86 23.18
N HIS A 224 2.83 -17.51 24.44
CA HIS A 224 3.48 -18.18 25.58
C HIS A 224 2.75 -19.48 25.99
N PHE A 225 1.44 -19.51 25.90
CA PHE A 225 0.63 -20.61 26.43
C PHE A 225 -0.12 -21.42 25.37
N GLY A 226 0.08 -21.10 24.09
CA GLY A 226 -0.49 -21.84 22.95
C GLY A 226 -1.95 -21.53 22.65
N ARG A 227 -2.71 -20.93 23.59
CA ARG A 227 -4.12 -20.57 23.47
C ARG A 227 -4.34 -19.15 24.00
N GLY A 228 -5.20 -18.36 23.33
CA GLY A 228 -5.61 -17.05 23.79
C GLY A 228 -6.48 -17.09 25.07
N LEU A 229 -6.66 -15.92 25.66
CA LEU A 229 -7.52 -15.70 26.84
C LEU A 229 -9.00 -15.81 26.46
#